data_a8a6c823a99e371e5339015e1d9136f1
#
_entry.id   a8a6c823a99e371e5339015e1d9136f1
#
_cell.length_a   1.000
_cell.length_b   1.000
_cell.length_c   1.000
_cell.angle_alpha   90.00
_cell.angle_beta   90.00
_cell.angle_gamma   90.00
#
_symmetry.space_group_name_H-M   'P 1'
#
loop_
_entity.id
_entity.type
_entity.pdbx_description
1 polymer ?
#
loop_
_entity_poly.entity_id
_entity_poly.type
_entity_poly.pdbx_seq_one_letter_code
_entity_poly.pdbx_strand_id
1 'polypeptide(L)'
;MRAKSIGRRIARLAAGILVMCLSFAVIAGATTLADGTQITAEQATCWVAPPAASGTQEITFSDVTDQEGITDQVTQDRFGHGVAWGDVNNDGSLDLLLGTFADYDPLVNLGYTSGTFKPDQLAIGSTNGFTMDATFPKTYGWTSGLAFADLDNDGDKDLVLSRNQEEAYDQTAPGETIALRNNAGSFDIVSGAIPPNTRNNVGGRSIAVLDYNADGLLDLFITQDRFEGGQSSLLRNKGGFQFVDATASAGLPTNIEGFGVSAKDLTGDGHGDLYVVGSNRLFIARGDGTFREIGAKAAGLVRPAPDPNRPRADFDTGVSVGDVNRDGRPDVAVAQHYTSSANGRMIPAVSLYLNKGLNSKGNPIFQDVTTTVGLPSVAAKNGDVNINDYNNDGWPDIAAGVAVSRTRPALFRSLGLTNGVPRFAVPAGVGEVKGTAEPGDQSHHGLPVATADYDKDGRLDVFYDFFFTNVDGQLLLRNETGSGHWLSLSLGRALGGGMGAKVSVYRAGGLGNSNALIGQREIAATDGYTAGVPDEAHFGLGTNTAVDVRVTLPPGSRGLATNGVIELRNVPADRHLRLPNGCGGA
;
A
#
# COMPACT_ATOMS: atom_id res chain seq x y z
N MET A 1 62.79 -55.77 15.70
CA MET A 1 63.40 -54.48 16.03
C MET A 1 62.37 -53.39 15.88
N ARG A 2 62.20 -52.63 16.94
CA ARG A 2 61.07 -51.67 17.12
C ARG A 2 61.33 -50.38 16.32
N ALA A 3 60.32 -49.88 15.59
CA ALA A 3 60.28 -48.50 15.16
C ALA A 3 59.01 -47.83 15.71
N LYS A 4 59.20 -46.79 16.48
CA LYS A 4 58.16 -45.98 17.13
C LYS A 4 57.57 -44.99 16.13
N SER A 5 56.27 -45.00 16.00
CA SER A 5 55.50 -43.95 15.31
C SER A 5 55.39 -42.71 16.19
N ILE A 6 55.81 -41.58 15.69
CA ILE A 6 55.56 -40.25 16.32
C ILE A 6 54.40 -39.61 15.54
N GLY A 7 53.25 -39.53 16.23
CA GLY A 7 52.09 -38.80 15.76
C GLY A 7 52.32 -37.29 15.80
N ARG A 8 52.27 -36.61 14.69
CA ARG A 8 52.20 -35.13 14.62
C ARG A 8 50.76 -34.66 14.80
N ARG A 9 50.49 -34.05 15.90
CA ARG A 9 49.31 -33.21 16.07
C ARG A 9 49.50 -31.91 15.31
N ILE A 10 48.68 -31.67 14.30
CA ILE A 10 48.59 -30.38 13.61
C ILE A 10 47.65 -29.53 14.44
N ALA A 11 48.17 -28.57 15.15
CA ALA A 11 47.41 -27.48 15.76
C ALA A 11 47.00 -26.50 14.64
N ARG A 12 45.70 -26.39 14.38
CA ARG A 12 45.17 -25.31 13.55
C ARG A 12 45.20 -24.03 14.37
N LEU A 13 46.10 -23.12 14.06
CA LEU A 13 46.00 -21.73 14.45
C LEU A 13 44.85 -21.11 13.66
N ALA A 14 43.77 -20.79 14.34
CA ALA A 14 42.79 -19.85 13.85
C ALA A 14 43.44 -18.45 13.92
N ALA A 15 43.85 -17.94 12.77
CA ALA A 15 44.21 -16.53 12.64
C ALA A 15 42.91 -15.73 12.66
N GLY A 16 42.56 -15.21 13.83
CA GLY A 16 41.54 -14.18 13.95
C GLY A 16 42.03 -12.93 13.23
N ILE A 17 41.47 -12.64 12.05
CA ILE A 17 41.63 -11.33 11.46
C ILE A 17 40.74 -10.39 12.27
N LEU A 18 41.38 -9.67 13.20
CA LEU A 18 40.80 -8.51 13.87
C LEU A 18 40.71 -7.41 12.83
N VAL A 19 39.58 -7.35 12.09
CA VAL A 19 39.26 -6.17 11.28
C VAL A 19 38.94 -5.07 12.31
N MET A 20 39.91 -4.23 12.61
CA MET A 20 39.66 -2.93 13.19
C MET A 20 38.87 -2.13 12.15
N CYS A 21 37.56 -2.16 12.24
CA CYS A 21 36.73 -1.12 11.66
C CYS A 21 37.09 0.17 12.43
N LEU A 22 37.98 0.97 11.85
CA LEU A 22 38.05 2.38 12.16
C LEU A 22 36.71 2.98 11.73
N SER A 23 35.76 2.97 12.65
CA SER A 23 34.58 3.79 12.57
C SER A 23 35.05 5.24 12.50
N PHE A 24 35.16 5.81 11.31
CA PHE A 24 34.99 7.23 11.21
C PHE A 24 33.56 7.49 11.70
N ALA A 25 33.44 7.92 12.95
CA ALA A 25 32.21 8.49 13.45
C ALA A 25 31.95 9.77 12.68
N VAL A 26 31.37 9.64 11.48
CA VAL A 26 30.61 10.71 10.88
C VAL A 26 29.44 10.89 11.84
N ILE A 27 29.44 11.95 12.63
CA ILE A 27 28.35 12.28 13.54
C ILE A 27 27.12 12.45 12.64
N ALA A 28 26.32 11.39 12.52
CA ALA A 28 24.99 11.49 11.95
C ALA A 28 24.28 12.58 12.77
N GLY A 29 23.85 13.66 12.13
CA GLY A 29 23.28 14.79 12.85
C GLY A 29 22.09 14.31 13.67
N ALA A 30 22.21 14.39 15.00
CA ALA A 30 21.09 14.10 15.86
C ALA A 30 20.01 15.17 15.65
N THR A 31 18.76 14.74 15.54
CA THR A 31 17.62 15.66 15.64
C THR A 31 17.11 15.69 17.07
N THR A 32 16.62 16.85 17.50
CA THR A 32 16.07 17.00 18.86
C THR A 32 14.56 17.12 18.76
N LEU A 33 13.86 16.26 19.49
CA LEU A 33 12.41 16.31 19.62
C LEU A 33 11.98 17.43 20.59
N ALA A 34 10.69 17.74 20.61
CA ALA A 34 10.11 18.81 21.44
C ALA A 34 10.31 18.59 22.95
N ASP A 35 10.46 17.36 23.39
CA ASP A 35 10.75 16.98 24.79
C ASP A 35 12.26 16.99 25.14
N GLY A 36 13.11 17.35 24.18
CA GLY A 36 14.57 17.34 24.34
C GLY A 36 15.25 16.03 24.00
N THR A 37 14.51 14.99 23.62
CA THR A 37 15.07 13.70 23.19
C THR A 37 15.91 13.89 21.93
N GLN A 38 17.12 13.32 21.92
CA GLN A 38 17.99 13.28 20.74
C GLN A 38 17.74 11.98 19.98
N ILE A 39 17.51 12.08 18.67
CA ILE A 39 17.37 10.91 17.77
C ILE A 39 18.54 10.89 16.81
N THR A 40 19.21 9.75 16.71
CA THR A 40 20.19 9.46 15.67
C THR A 40 19.66 8.35 14.76
N ALA A 41 20.15 8.28 13.52
CA ALA A 41 19.81 7.20 12.61
C ALA A 41 20.14 5.81 13.18
N GLU A 42 21.22 5.71 13.99
CA GLU A 42 21.63 4.47 14.64
C GLU A 42 20.61 4.02 15.70
N GLN A 43 20.14 4.93 16.53
CA GLN A 43 19.10 4.65 17.55
C GLN A 43 17.77 4.28 16.94
N ALA A 44 17.42 4.86 15.79
CA ALA A 44 16.18 4.59 15.07
C ALA A 44 16.24 3.34 14.18
N THR A 45 17.43 2.73 14.00
CA THR A 45 17.58 1.55 13.12
C THR A 45 16.94 0.32 13.76
N CYS A 46 16.01 -0.32 13.04
CA CYS A 46 15.39 -1.60 13.39
C CYS A 46 16.21 -2.78 12.89
N TRP A 47 16.42 -2.84 11.58
CA TRP A 47 17.24 -3.87 10.96
C TRP A 47 18.05 -3.31 9.80
N VAL A 48 19.05 -4.08 9.40
CA VAL A 48 19.93 -3.78 8.28
C VAL A 48 20.00 -5.02 7.40
N ALA A 49 19.74 -4.88 6.12
CA ALA A 49 20.00 -5.90 5.13
C ALA A 49 20.89 -5.32 4.02
N PRO A 50 22.02 -5.96 3.71
CA PRO A 50 22.89 -5.48 2.64
C PRO A 50 22.12 -5.49 1.30
N PRO A 51 22.45 -4.58 0.36
CA PRO A 51 21.83 -4.59 -0.94
C PRO A 51 22.12 -5.93 -1.63
N ALA A 52 21.16 -6.40 -2.44
CA ALA A 52 21.39 -7.57 -3.26
C ALA A 52 22.64 -7.36 -4.14
N ALA A 53 23.40 -8.43 -4.35
CA ALA A 53 24.59 -8.36 -5.20
C ALA A 53 24.22 -7.74 -6.55
N SER A 54 25.05 -6.82 -7.04
CA SER A 54 24.82 -6.07 -8.27
C SER A 54 24.48 -7.01 -9.43
N GLY A 55 23.18 -7.08 -9.74
CA GLY A 55 22.61 -7.82 -10.86
C GLY A 55 22.17 -6.87 -11.97
N THR A 56 21.47 -7.41 -12.94
CA THR A 56 20.76 -6.60 -13.93
C THR A 56 19.66 -5.81 -13.24
N GLN A 57 19.41 -4.56 -13.61
CA GLN A 57 18.28 -3.76 -13.11
C GLN A 57 16.93 -4.24 -13.64
N GLU A 58 16.90 -5.43 -14.24
CA GLU A 58 15.67 -6.09 -14.69
C GLU A 58 14.91 -6.61 -13.47
N ILE A 59 13.64 -6.25 -13.37
CA ILE A 59 12.77 -6.66 -12.27
C ILE A 59 12.39 -8.13 -12.46
N THR A 60 12.68 -8.95 -11.47
CA THR A 60 12.40 -10.39 -11.48
C THR A 60 11.73 -10.82 -10.20
N PHE A 61 10.76 -11.72 -10.32
CA PHE A 61 10.05 -12.28 -9.18
C PHE A 61 10.06 -13.82 -9.22
N SER A 62 10.02 -14.42 -8.04
CA SER A 62 9.78 -15.85 -7.84
C SER A 62 8.45 -16.06 -7.15
N ASP A 63 7.64 -17.00 -7.63
CA ASP A 63 6.46 -17.46 -6.92
C ASP A 63 6.91 -18.31 -5.73
N VAL A 64 6.62 -17.83 -4.53
CA VAL A 64 6.96 -18.47 -3.26
C VAL A 64 5.74 -18.82 -2.42
N THR A 65 4.55 -18.74 -2.99
CA THR A 65 3.27 -18.93 -2.32
C THR A 65 3.25 -20.17 -1.45
N ASP A 66 3.60 -21.34 -2.01
CA ASP A 66 3.64 -22.60 -1.28
C ASP A 66 4.79 -22.69 -0.29
N GLN A 67 5.95 -22.13 -0.64
CA GLN A 67 7.14 -22.16 0.21
C GLN A 67 6.94 -21.37 1.49
N GLU A 68 6.20 -20.28 1.41
CA GLU A 68 5.90 -19.39 2.53
C GLU A 68 4.64 -19.81 3.31
N GLY A 69 4.03 -20.96 2.99
CA GLY A 69 2.91 -21.52 3.75
C GLY A 69 1.52 -20.97 3.38
N ILE A 70 1.42 -20.18 2.30
CA ILE A 70 0.15 -19.72 1.72
C ILE A 70 -0.26 -20.75 0.67
N THR A 71 -0.67 -21.94 1.12
CA THR A 71 -0.94 -23.08 0.25
C THR A 71 -2.40 -23.10 -0.22
N ASP A 72 -2.66 -23.84 -1.32
CA ASP A 72 -4.01 -24.07 -1.86
C ASP A 72 -5.00 -24.61 -0.83
N GLN A 73 -4.54 -25.40 0.15
CA GLN A 73 -5.41 -25.93 1.22
C GLN A 73 -5.98 -24.83 2.12
N VAL A 74 -5.24 -23.72 2.24
CA VAL A 74 -5.67 -22.54 2.98
C VAL A 74 -6.61 -21.69 2.15
N THR A 75 -6.36 -21.64 0.86
CA THR A 75 -6.98 -20.72 -0.10
C THR A 75 -8.04 -21.39 -0.98
N GLN A 76 -8.09 -22.72 -1.01
CA GLN A 76 -9.08 -23.46 -1.77
C GLN A 76 -10.52 -23.07 -1.38
N ASP A 77 -11.38 -22.87 -2.36
CA ASP A 77 -12.77 -22.40 -2.21
C ASP A 77 -12.89 -20.97 -1.63
N ARG A 78 -11.82 -20.18 -1.71
CA ARG A 78 -11.80 -18.79 -1.31
C ARG A 78 -11.87 -17.87 -2.53
N PHE A 79 -12.73 -16.86 -2.44
CA PHE A 79 -12.81 -15.79 -3.42
C PHE A 79 -12.18 -14.55 -2.82
N GLY A 80 -10.92 -14.31 -3.14
CA GLY A 80 -10.18 -13.18 -2.66
C GLY A 80 -10.64 -11.87 -3.32
N HIS A 81 -10.72 -10.81 -2.55
CA HIS A 81 -11.02 -9.49 -3.10
C HIS A 81 -10.23 -8.37 -2.43
N GLY A 82 -9.88 -8.51 -1.18
CA GLY A 82 -9.08 -7.54 -0.44
C GLY A 82 -7.94 -8.20 0.32
N VAL A 83 -6.84 -7.48 0.49
CA VAL A 83 -5.67 -7.94 1.24
C VAL A 83 -5.05 -6.78 2.00
N ALA A 84 -4.47 -7.04 3.19
CA ALA A 84 -3.75 -6.03 3.93
C ALA A 84 -2.50 -6.61 4.60
N TRP A 85 -1.40 -5.85 4.53
CA TRP A 85 -0.16 -6.10 5.26
C TRP A 85 -0.11 -5.27 6.55
N GLY A 86 0.36 -5.87 7.64
CA GLY A 86 0.59 -5.16 8.89
C GLY A 86 1.33 -6.04 9.90
N ASP A 87 2.15 -5.46 10.75
CA ASP A 87 2.72 -6.12 11.93
C ASP A 87 1.70 -5.97 13.06
N VAL A 88 0.84 -6.99 13.23
CA VAL A 88 -0.31 -6.91 14.16
C VAL A 88 0.03 -7.37 15.57
N ASN A 89 1.10 -8.11 15.73
CA ASN A 89 1.55 -8.63 17.02
C ASN A 89 2.81 -7.90 17.54
N ASN A 90 3.29 -6.89 16.82
CA ASN A 90 4.48 -6.10 17.12
C ASN A 90 5.77 -6.95 17.26
N ASP A 91 5.87 -8.08 16.53
CA ASP A 91 7.09 -8.90 16.53
C ASP A 91 8.10 -8.44 15.45
N GLY A 92 7.71 -7.47 14.67
CA GLY A 92 8.48 -6.88 13.59
C GLY A 92 8.39 -7.63 12.27
N SER A 93 7.70 -8.76 12.18
CA SER A 93 7.36 -9.42 10.91
C SER A 93 6.02 -8.90 10.40
N LEU A 94 5.87 -8.82 9.09
CA LEU A 94 4.57 -8.45 8.52
C LEU A 94 3.64 -9.65 8.49
N ASP A 95 2.41 -9.43 8.94
CA ASP A 95 1.30 -10.37 8.85
C ASP A 95 0.43 -10.02 7.65
N LEU A 96 -0.33 -11.00 7.15
CA LEU A 96 -1.14 -10.87 5.96
C LEU A 96 -2.60 -11.18 6.26
N LEU A 97 -3.47 -10.20 6.09
CA LEU A 97 -4.91 -10.40 6.16
C LEU A 97 -5.49 -10.63 4.77
N LEU A 98 -6.28 -11.66 4.65
CA LEU A 98 -6.91 -12.12 3.42
C LEU A 98 -8.44 -11.96 3.54
N GLY A 99 -9.01 -10.99 2.85
CA GLY A 99 -10.45 -10.75 2.77
C GLY A 99 -11.13 -11.71 1.80
N THR A 100 -12.33 -12.16 2.13
CA THR A 100 -13.06 -13.16 1.37
C THR A 100 -14.43 -12.64 0.96
N PHE A 101 -14.83 -12.92 -0.28
CA PHE A 101 -16.23 -12.85 -0.68
C PHE A 101 -16.89 -14.18 -0.31
N ALA A 102 -17.24 -14.33 0.97
CA ALA A 102 -18.02 -15.45 1.44
C ALA A 102 -19.44 -15.35 0.84
N ASP A 103 -20.03 -16.47 0.46
CA ASP A 103 -21.43 -16.56 0.05
C ASP A 103 -21.81 -15.84 -1.27
N TYR A 104 -20.96 -15.91 -2.29
CA TYR A 104 -21.26 -15.34 -3.59
C TYR A 104 -22.01 -16.33 -4.51
N ASP A 105 -23.34 -16.17 -4.66
CA ASP A 105 -24.24 -17.07 -5.42
C ASP A 105 -23.92 -17.24 -6.92
N PRO A 106 -23.40 -16.25 -7.68
CA PRO A 106 -22.94 -16.49 -9.04
C PRO A 106 -21.99 -17.69 -9.19
N LEU A 107 -21.35 -18.10 -8.12
CA LEU A 107 -20.42 -19.23 -8.09
C LEU A 107 -21.13 -20.58 -8.02
N VAL A 108 -22.29 -20.66 -7.39
CA VAL A 108 -23.17 -21.83 -7.45
C VAL A 108 -23.54 -22.12 -8.90
N ASN A 109 -23.80 -21.08 -9.70
CA ASN A 109 -24.08 -21.18 -11.13
C ASN A 109 -22.86 -21.58 -11.97
N LEU A 110 -21.63 -21.45 -11.44
CA LEU A 110 -20.38 -21.88 -12.07
C LEU A 110 -19.96 -23.30 -11.61
N GLY A 111 -20.79 -24.00 -10.83
CA GLY A 111 -20.56 -25.37 -10.41
C GLY A 111 -19.84 -25.53 -9.06
N TYR A 112 -19.69 -24.46 -8.31
CA TYR A 112 -19.22 -24.54 -6.92
C TYR A 112 -20.35 -25.02 -6.02
N THR A 113 -20.07 -26.00 -5.18
CA THR A 113 -21.08 -26.53 -4.26
C THR A 113 -21.31 -25.52 -3.11
N SER A 114 -22.56 -25.12 -2.94
CA SER A 114 -23.00 -24.39 -1.75
C SER A 114 -22.60 -25.15 -0.49
N GLY A 115 -21.85 -24.54 0.42
CA GLY A 115 -21.65 -25.11 1.74
C GLY A 115 -20.28 -24.97 2.39
N THR A 116 -19.28 -24.42 1.73
CA THR A 116 -17.94 -24.18 2.34
C THR A 116 -17.54 -22.71 2.20
N PHE A 117 -18.30 -21.85 2.89
CA PHE A 117 -17.89 -20.43 2.99
C PHE A 117 -16.63 -20.33 3.83
N LYS A 118 -15.60 -19.67 3.28
CA LYS A 118 -14.39 -19.36 4.04
C LYS A 118 -14.55 -17.99 4.70
N PRO A 119 -14.21 -17.86 5.97
CA PRO A 119 -14.12 -16.56 6.63
C PRO A 119 -12.91 -15.77 6.10
N ASP A 120 -12.86 -14.48 6.44
CA ASP A 120 -11.61 -13.73 6.37
C ASP A 120 -10.53 -14.44 7.19
N GLN A 121 -9.28 -14.38 6.76
CA GLN A 121 -8.17 -15.14 7.34
C GLN A 121 -6.99 -14.24 7.63
N LEU A 122 -6.39 -14.39 8.81
CA LEU A 122 -5.13 -13.77 9.19
C LEU A 122 -4.01 -14.80 9.14
N ALA A 123 -2.96 -14.50 8.40
CA ALA A 123 -1.74 -15.27 8.34
C ALA A 123 -0.64 -14.53 9.10
N ILE A 124 -0.14 -15.11 10.17
CA ILE A 124 0.94 -14.56 10.99
C ILE A 124 2.27 -14.85 10.33
N GLY A 125 3.01 -13.79 10.03
CA GLY A 125 4.32 -13.85 9.42
C GLY A 125 5.43 -14.17 10.42
N SER A 126 6.48 -14.80 9.94
CA SER A 126 7.70 -15.09 10.70
C SER A 126 8.89 -15.29 9.76
N THR A 127 10.08 -15.48 10.29
CA THR A 127 11.26 -15.85 9.49
C THR A 127 11.15 -17.22 8.80
N ASN A 128 10.10 -18.00 9.08
CA ASN A 128 9.84 -19.31 8.49
C ASN A 128 8.59 -19.31 7.58
N GLY A 129 8.16 -18.15 7.11
CA GLY A 129 6.94 -17.98 6.32
C GLY A 129 5.72 -17.73 7.19
N PHE A 130 4.53 -18.02 6.65
CA PHE A 130 3.24 -17.67 7.25
C PHE A 130 2.54 -18.86 7.89
N THR A 131 1.83 -18.60 8.99
CA THR A 131 0.97 -19.57 9.66
C THR A 131 -0.40 -18.96 9.89
N MET A 132 -1.48 -19.67 9.48
CA MET A 132 -2.83 -19.19 9.69
C MET A 132 -3.19 -19.09 11.16
N ASP A 133 -3.69 -17.94 11.58
CA ASP A 133 -4.17 -17.74 12.94
C ASP A 133 -5.54 -18.41 13.12
N ALA A 134 -5.57 -19.54 13.81
CA ALA A 134 -6.80 -20.26 14.12
C ALA A 134 -7.69 -19.53 15.14
N THR A 135 -7.16 -18.52 15.82
CA THR A 135 -7.86 -17.75 16.86
C THR A 135 -8.51 -16.48 16.30
N PHE A 136 -8.14 -16.08 15.07
CA PHE A 136 -8.73 -14.91 14.42
C PHE A 136 -10.26 -15.06 14.33
N PRO A 137 -11.05 -14.02 14.64
CA PRO A 137 -12.50 -14.09 14.61
C PRO A 137 -13.01 -14.53 13.24
N LYS A 138 -13.93 -15.48 13.22
CA LYS A 138 -14.57 -15.91 11.97
C LYS A 138 -15.54 -14.85 11.49
N THR A 139 -15.08 -14.04 10.56
CA THR A 139 -15.87 -12.99 9.92
C THR A 139 -16.24 -13.44 8.52
N TYR A 140 -17.53 -13.40 8.20
CA TYR A 140 -18.08 -13.78 6.91
C TYR A 140 -18.74 -12.56 6.28
N GLY A 141 -18.61 -12.40 4.97
CA GLY A 141 -19.19 -11.30 4.22
C GLY A 141 -18.46 -11.10 2.90
N TRP A 142 -18.80 -10.05 2.17
CA TRP A 142 -18.09 -9.65 0.97
C TRP A 142 -17.04 -8.60 1.32
N THR A 143 -15.95 -9.05 1.93
CA THR A 143 -14.87 -8.18 2.39
C THR A 143 -14.10 -7.63 1.20
N SER A 144 -14.25 -6.33 0.96
CA SER A 144 -13.67 -5.63 -0.18
C SER A 144 -12.46 -4.80 0.23
N GLY A 145 -12.63 -3.85 1.13
CA GLY A 145 -11.54 -3.02 1.64
C GLY A 145 -11.09 -3.48 3.03
N LEU A 146 -9.78 -3.42 3.26
CA LEU A 146 -9.15 -3.77 4.52
C LEU A 146 -8.12 -2.70 4.88
N ALA A 147 -8.09 -2.31 6.14
CA ALA A 147 -7.10 -1.36 6.63
C ALA A 147 -6.67 -1.71 8.06
N PHE A 148 -5.37 -1.81 8.28
CA PHE A 148 -4.80 -1.81 9.61
C PHE A 148 -4.46 -0.37 10.02
N ALA A 149 -4.90 0.04 11.20
CA ALA A 149 -4.60 1.36 11.77
C ALA A 149 -4.80 1.35 13.29
N ASP A 150 -4.03 2.15 14.03
CA ASP A 150 -4.21 2.35 15.48
C ASP A 150 -5.41 3.31 15.70
N LEU A 151 -6.62 2.76 15.85
CA LEU A 151 -7.87 3.51 15.89
C LEU A 151 -8.22 4.04 17.29
N ASP A 152 -7.64 3.47 18.34
CA ASP A 152 -7.87 3.94 19.72
C ASP A 152 -6.62 4.55 20.38
N ASN A 153 -5.53 4.66 19.62
CA ASN A 153 -4.25 5.21 20.04
C ASN A 153 -3.59 4.41 21.19
N ASP A 154 -3.77 3.09 21.24
CA ASP A 154 -3.12 2.22 22.22
C ASP A 154 -1.76 1.68 21.73
N GLY A 155 -1.47 1.79 20.45
CA GLY A 155 -0.22 1.40 19.80
C GLY A 155 -0.28 0.09 19.05
N ASP A 156 -1.36 -0.66 19.19
CA ASP A 156 -1.62 -1.87 18.42
C ASP A 156 -2.41 -1.52 17.13
N LYS A 157 -2.21 -2.27 16.07
CA LYS A 157 -2.93 -2.04 14.82
C LYS A 157 -4.28 -2.73 14.86
N ASP A 158 -5.33 -1.95 14.94
CA ASP A 158 -6.70 -2.41 14.80
C ASP A 158 -7.04 -2.68 13.32
N LEU A 159 -8.21 -3.23 13.08
CA LEU A 159 -8.62 -3.63 11.75
C LEU A 159 -10.01 -3.09 11.41
N VAL A 160 -10.17 -2.57 10.20
CA VAL A 160 -11.47 -2.26 9.59
C VAL A 160 -11.66 -3.12 8.36
N LEU A 161 -12.81 -3.80 8.28
CA LEU A 161 -13.26 -4.60 7.14
C LEU A 161 -14.46 -3.91 6.49
N SER A 162 -14.24 -3.32 5.33
CA SER A 162 -15.32 -2.78 4.52
C SER A 162 -15.95 -3.90 3.70
N ARG A 163 -17.26 -4.04 3.81
CA ARG A 163 -18.00 -5.11 3.17
C ARG A 163 -18.96 -4.59 2.15
N ASN A 164 -18.96 -5.24 1.03
CA ASN A 164 -19.90 -5.01 -0.05
C ASN A 164 -21.03 -6.02 0.03
N GLN A 165 -22.28 -5.57 0.03
CA GLN A 165 -23.44 -6.45 -0.04
C GLN A 165 -24.18 -6.18 -1.35
N GLU A 166 -24.21 -7.14 -2.26
CA GLU A 166 -25.33 -7.34 -3.18
C GLU A 166 -26.43 -8.10 -2.43
N GLU A 167 -27.69 -7.96 -2.86
CA GLU A 167 -28.88 -8.47 -2.20
C GLU A 167 -28.67 -9.81 -1.47
N ALA A 168 -28.97 -9.81 -0.19
CA ALA A 168 -28.69 -10.84 0.79
C ALA A 168 -28.95 -12.28 0.31
N TYR A 169 -27.89 -13.04 0.12
CA TYR A 169 -27.99 -14.49 -0.02
C TYR A 169 -28.06 -15.21 1.33
N ASP A 170 -27.46 -14.63 2.34
CA ASP A 170 -27.63 -15.11 3.72
C ASP A 170 -27.93 -13.92 4.64
N GLN A 171 -29.11 -13.93 5.27
CA GLN A 171 -29.49 -12.94 6.28
C GLN A 171 -28.66 -13.01 7.55
N THR A 172 -27.71 -13.97 7.64
CA THR A 172 -26.82 -14.15 8.78
C THR A 172 -25.46 -13.48 8.61
N ALA A 173 -25.11 -13.03 7.40
CA ALA A 173 -23.88 -12.27 7.14
C ALA A 173 -24.24 -10.84 6.76
N PRO A 174 -24.33 -9.92 7.74
CA PRO A 174 -24.63 -8.52 7.45
C PRO A 174 -23.52 -7.92 6.60
N GLY A 175 -23.89 -7.23 5.51
CA GLY A 175 -22.99 -6.43 4.68
C GLY A 175 -22.49 -5.18 5.39
N GLU A 176 -22.35 -5.25 6.70
CA GLU A 176 -21.90 -4.16 7.53
C GLU A 176 -20.38 -4.10 7.55
N THR A 177 -19.84 -2.92 7.36
CA THR A 177 -18.44 -2.64 7.69
C THR A 177 -18.26 -2.85 9.20
N ILE A 178 -17.24 -3.61 9.57
CA ILE A 178 -16.93 -3.89 10.97
C ILE A 178 -15.54 -3.41 11.35
N ALA A 179 -15.37 -3.08 12.63
CA ALA A 179 -14.06 -2.82 13.21
C ALA A 179 -13.72 -3.90 14.25
N LEU A 180 -12.47 -4.32 14.27
CA LEU A 180 -11.92 -5.24 15.23
C LEU A 180 -10.82 -4.53 16.02
N ARG A 181 -10.92 -4.59 17.35
CA ARG A 181 -9.82 -4.14 18.21
C ARG A 181 -8.75 -5.19 18.29
N ASN A 182 -7.52 -4.77 18.16
CA ASN A 182 -6.36 -5.58 18.41
C ASN A 182 -5.89 -5.40 19.88
N ASN A 183 -5.53 -6.50 20.52
CA ASN A 183 -4.89 -6.51 21.81
C ASN A 183 -3.64 -7.41 21.71
N ALA A 184 -2.53 -6.82 21.29
CA ALA A 184 -1.24 -7.50 21.11
C ALA A 184 -1.33 -8.79 20.25
N GLY A 185 -1.96 -8.71 19.08
CA GLY A 185 -2.14 -9.81 18.14
C GLY A 185 -3.45 -10.59 18.31
N SER A 186 -4.26 -10.30 19.33
CA SER A 186 -5.57 -10.92 19.52
C SER A 186 -6.68 -9.96 19.14
N PHE A 187 -7.58 -10.37 18.24
CA PHE A 187 -8.63 -9.52 17.71
C PHE A 187 -10.01 -9.80 18.30
N ASP A 188 -10.73 -8.72 18.63
CA ASP A 188 -12.11 -8.77 19.09
C ASP A 188 -13.00 -7.88 18.20
N ILE A 189 -14.15 -8.39 17.74
CA ILE A 189 -15.13 -7.60 17.00
C ILE A 189 -15.76 -6.58 17.94
N VAL A 190 -15.65 -5.28 17.60
CA VAL A 190 -16.28 -4.22 18.38
C VAL A 190 -17.67 -3.94 17.83
N SER A 191 -18.67 -4.57 18.43
CA SER A 191 -20.07 -4.42 18.02
C SER A 191 -20.53 -2.96 18.11
N GLY A 192 -21.12 -2.44 17.01
CA GLY A 192 -21.63 -1.07 16.95
C GLY A 192 -20.56 0.02 16.88
N ALA A 193 -19.30 -0.33 16.68
CA ALA A 193 -18.22 0.64 16.45
C ALA A 193 -18.51 1.50 15.22
N ILE A 194 -18.81 0.85 14.11
CA ILE A 194 -19.18 1.50 12.85
C ILE A 194 -20.69 1.69 12.81
N PRO A 195 -21.20 2.91 12.64
CA PRO A 195 -22.64 3.11 12.50
C PRO A 195 -23.13 2.45 11.22
N PRO A 196 -24.30 1.79 11.25
CA PRO A 196 -24.90 1.28 10.03
C PRO A 196 -25.07 2.43 9.03
N ASN A 197 -24.82 2.18 7.76
CA ASN A 197 -25.09 3.18 6.75
C ASN A 197 -26.60 3.42 6.68
N THR A 198 -27.05 4.43 7.41
CA THR A 198 -28.48 4.75 7.58
C THR A 198 -29.13 5.21 6.28
N ARG A 199 -28.34 5.44 5.23
CA ARG A 199 -28.84 5.92 3.95
C ARG A 199 -29.33 4.79 3.05
N ASN A 200 -28.71 3.61 3.08
CA ASN A 200 -29.12 2.48 2.23
C ASN A 200 -28.80 1.06 2.75
N ASN A 201 -28.24 0.90 3.93
CA ASN A 201 -27.84 -0.40 4.53
C ASN A 201 -26.86 -1.24 3.69
N VAL A 202 -26.17 -0.65 2.73
CA VAL A 202 -25.22 -1.36 1.89
C VAL A 202 -23.81 -1.00 2.35
N GLY A 203 -22.92 -1.97 2.34
CA GLY A 203 -21.54 -1.83 2.77
C GLY A 203 -20.68 -1.01 1.80
N GLY A 204 -19.38 -1.08 1.95
CA GLY A 204 -18.43 -0.28 1.19
C GLY A 204 -17.41 -1.10 0.42
N ARG A 205 -16.64 -0.39 -0.41
CA ARG A 205 -15.56 -0.95 -1.23
C ARG A 205 -14.20 -0.71 -0.60
N SER A 206 -13.63 0.44 -0.82
CA SER A 206 -12.30 0.82 -0.36
C SER A 206 -12.37 1.68 0.89
N ILE A 207 -11.28 1.70 1.64
CA ILE A 207 -11.14 2.50 2.85
C ILE A 207 -9.97 3.45 2.65
N ALA A 208 -10.14 4.71 3.04
CA ALA A 208 -9.02 5.61 3.32
C ALA A 208 -9.02 5.95 4.80
N VAL A 209 -7.85 5.92 5.42
CA VAL A 209 -7.62 6.27 6.82
C VAL A 209 -6.93 7.62 6.88
N LEU A 210 -7.47 8.57 7.63
CA LEU A 210 -6.94 9.93 7.74
C LEU A 210 -7.43 10.60 9.03
N ASP A 211 -6.68 11.58 9.52
CA ASP A 211 -7.17 12.52 10.55
C ASP A 211 -7.64 13.80 9.84
N TYR A 212 -8.92 13.83 9.37
CA TYR A 212 -9.41 14.94 8.54
C TYR A 212 -9.62 16.25 9.31
N ASN A 213 -9.79 16.16 10.62
CA ASN A 213 -10.13 17.30 11.47
C ASN A 213 -9.01 17.72 12.43
N ALA A 214 -7.84 17.07 12.32
CA ALA A 214 -6.64 17.32 13.12
C ALA A 214 -6.87 17.19 14.64
N ASP A 215 -7.74 16.24 15.06
CA ASP A 215 -7.99 15.98 16.49
C ASP A 215 -7.10 14.87 17.07
N GLY A 216 -6.26 14.24 16.23
CA GLY A 216 -5.31 13.19 16.60
C GLY A 216 -5.95 11.81 16.71
N LEU A 217 -7.16 11.62 16.20
CA LEU A 217 -7.82 10.33 16.02
C LEU A 217 -7.93 10.01 14.53
N LEU A 218 -7.71 8.77 14.19
CA LEU A 218 -7.83 8.33 12.78
C LEU A 218 -9.29 8.12 12.43
N ASP A 219 -9.73 8.81 11.39
CA ASP A 219 -11.06 8.75 10.80
C ASP A 219 -11.06 7.85 9.57
N LEU A 220 -12.24 7.49 9.06
CA LEU A 220 -12.40 6.58 7.95
C LEU A 220 -13.24 7.21 6.84
N PHE A 221 -12.75 7.19 5.60
CA PHE A 221 -13.59 7.41 4.44
C PHE A 221 -13.82 6.08 3.72
N ILE A 222 -15.08 5.64 3.65
CA ILE A 222 -15.46 4.36 3.06
C ILE A 222 -16.22 4.63 1.77
N THR A 223 -15.70 4.11 0.65
CA THR A 223 -16.33 4.26 -0.65
C THR A 223 -17.48 3.27 -0.81
N GLN A 224 -18.49 3.67 -1.57
CA GLN A 224 -19.59 2.83 -1.99
C GLN A 224 -19.83 3.05 -3.49
N ASP A 225 -19.87 1.99 -4.25
CA ASP A 225 -20.04 2.08 -5.69
C ASP A 225 -21.49 2.34 -6.11
N ARG A 226 -21.70 2.60 -7.40
CA ARG A 226 -23.02 2.89 -7.96
C ARG A 226 -23.98 1.69 -7.98
N PHE A 227 -23.45 0.47 -7.94
CA PHE A 227 -24.27 -0.74 -7.92
C PHE A 227 -24.92 -0.91 -6.55
N GLU A 228 -24.33 -0.31 -5.53
CA GLU A 228 -24.74 -0.35 -4.13
C GLU A 228 -25.42 0.93 -3.65
N GLY A 229 -25.67 1.86 -4.54
CA GLY A 229 -26.38 3.10 -4.20
C GLY A 229 -25.49 4.34 -4.10
N GLY A 230 -24.16 4.22 -4.19
CA GLY A 230 -23.24 5.33 -4.35
C GLY A 230 -23.26 6.35 -3.21
N GLN A 231 -23.27 5.91 -1.96
CA GLN A 231 -23.35 6.76 -0.77
C GLN A 231 -22.12 6.63 0.13
N SER A 232 -20.94 6.85 -0.44
CA SER A 232 -19.67 6.86 0.32
C SER A 232 -19.76 7.77 1.54
N SER A 233 -19.11 7.40 2.63
CA SER A 233 -19.27 8.03 3.95
C SER A 233 -17.93 8.40 4.57
N LEU A 234 -17.85 9.59 5.17
CA LEU A 234 -16.80 9.98 6.09
C LEU A 234 -17.28 9.68 7.51
N LEU A 235 -16.56 8.82 8.21
CA LEU A 235 -16.86 8.41 9.57
C LEU A 235 -15.84 9.04 10.52
N ARG A 236 -16.31 9.94 11.36
CA ARG A 236 -15.48 10.57 12.38
C ARG A 236 -15.30 9.65 13.58
N ASN A 237 -14.07 9.43 13.97
CA ASN A 237 -13.70 8.75 15.21
C ASN A 237 -13.94 9.69 16.42
N LYS A 238 -14.64 9.19 17.43
CA LYS A 238 -14.91 9.90 18.68
C LYS A 238 -14.05 9.39 19.84
N GLY A 239 -13.13 8.48 19.55
CA GLY A 239 -12.39 7.70 20.53
C GLY A 239 -13.16 6.50 21.06
N GLY A 240 -12.45 5.53 21.63
CA GLY A 240 -13.03 4.32 22.20
C GLY A 240 -13.82 3.47 21.22
N PHE A 241 -13.39 3.42 19.96
CA PHE A 241 -14.06 2.70 18.86
C PHE A 241 -15.51 3.19 18.58
N GLN A 242 -15.76 4.47 18.73
CA GLN A 242 -17.06 5.07 18.40
C GLN A 242 -16.94 5.95 17.17
N PHE A 243 -17.52 5.54 16.07
CA PHE A 243 -17.57 6.30 14.84
C PHE A 243 -18.95 6.91 14.61
N VAL A 244 -18.98 8.10 14.00
CA VAL A 244 -20.22 8.80 13.63
C VAL A 244 -20.12 9.29 12.19
N ASP A 245 -21.22 9.26 11.44
CA ASP A 245 -21.26 9.83 10.08
C ASP A 245 -21.06 11.36 10.13
N ALA A 246 -19.95 11.79 9.56
CA ALA A 246 -19.57 13.19 9.47
C ALA A 246 -19.67 13.74 8.02
N THR A 247 -20.13 12.95 7.06
CA THR A 247 -20.14 13.28 5.62
C THR A 247 -20.70 14.67 5.36
N ALA A 248 -21.93 14.93 5.79
CA ALA A 248 -22.58 16.21 5.55
C ALA A 248 -21.97 17.36 6.37
N SER A 249 -21.56 17.10 7.61
CA SER A 249 -20.94 18.11 8.48
C SER A 249 -19.55 18.52 8.01
N ALA A 250 -18.83 17.62 7.35
CA ALA A 250 -17.54 17.88 6.69
C ALA A 250 -17.70 18.53 5.30
N GLY A 251 -18.90 18.89 4.88
CA GLY A 251 -19.16 19.53 3.58
C GLY A 251 -19.08 18.59 2.37
N LEU A 252 -19.10 17.28 2.61
CA LEU A 252 -19.14 16.28 1.54
C LEU A 252 -20.59 16.00 1.12
N PRO A 253 -20.86 15.83 -0.19
CA PRO A 253 -22.15 15.36 -0.66
C PRO A 253 -22.46 13.94 -0.19
N THR A 254 -23.73 13.63 -0.03
CA THR A 254 -24.20 12.30 0.43
C THR A 254 -24.40 11.30 -0.70
N ASN A 255 -24.07 11.66 -1.94
CA ASN A 255 -24.21 10.86 -3.15
C ASN A 255 -22.86 10.68 -3.88
N ILE A 256 -21.81 10.35 -3.15
CA ILE A 256 -20.50 10.07 -3.71
C ILE A 256 -20.45 8.59 -4.09
N GLU A 257 -20.41 8.30 -5.39
CA GLU A 257 -20.08 6.96 -5.90
C GLU A 257 -18.58 6.78 -5.90
N GLY A 258 -18.05 5.62 -5.48
CA GLY A 258 -16.62 5.36 -5.50
C GLY A 258 -16.26 3.90 -5.44
N PHE A 259 -15.16 3.53 -6.12
CA PHE A 259 -14.46 2.27 -5.96
C PHE A 259 -13.26 2.48 -5.06
N GLY A 260 -12.13 2.90 -5.61
CA GLY A 260 -10.95 3.27 -4.84
C GLY A 260 -11.01 4.72 -4.36
N VAL A 261 -10.18 5.03 -3.38
CA VAL A 261 -9.99 6.38 -2.84
C VAL A 261 -8.54 6.57 -2.39
N SER A 262 -8.02 7.75 -2.63
CA SER A 262 -6.79 8.23 -2.00
C SER A 262 -7.12 9.40 -1.08
N ALA A 263 -6.51 9.43 0.12
CA ALA A 263 -6.62 10.51 1.09
C ALA A 263 -5.28 11.26 1.28
N LYS A 264 -4.42 11.28 0.26
CA LYS A 264 -3.09 11.92 0.33
C LYS A 264 -3.15 13.43 0.05
N ASP A 265 -2.19 14.17 0.60
CA ASP A 265 -2.06 15.63 0.44
C ASP A 265 -1.62 16.00 -0.98
N LEU A 266 -2.58 16.26 -1.87
CA LEU A 266 -2.36 16.64 -3.27
C LEU A 266 -2.01 18.12 -3.45
N THR A 267 -2.28 18.94 -2.42
CA THR A 267 -2.04 20.39 -2.45
C THR A 267 -0.71 20.79 -1.83
N GLY A 268 -0.14 19.96 -0.96
CA GLY A 268 1.10 20.24 -0.24
C GLY A 268 0.89 21.07 1.04
N ASP A 269 -0.35 21.19 1.54
CA ASP A 269 -0.68 21.96 2.74
C ASP A 269 -0.66 21.14 4.04
N GLY A 270 -0.43 19.83 3.93
CA GLY A 270 -0.33 18.89 5.05
C GLY A 270 -1.65 18.24 5.44
N HIS A 271 -2.75 18.56 4.77
CA HIS A 271 -4.05 17.94 5.01
C HIS A 271 -4.39 16.95 3.88
N GLY A 272 -4.87 15.77 4.22
CA GLY A 272 -5.25 14.76 3.24
C GLY A 272 -6.47 15.19 2.40
N ASP A 273 -6.28 15.25 1.08
CA ASP A 273 -7.34 15.50 0.09
C ASP A 273 -7.98 14.17 -0.32
N LEU A 274 -9.27 14.17 -0.65
CA LEU A 274 -9.95 12.95 -1.10
C LEU A 274 -10.10 12.96 -2.62
N TYR A 275 -9.44 12.01 -3.29
CA TYR A 275 -9.71 11.72 -4.70
C TYR A 275 -10.42 10.37 -4.81
N VAL A 276 -11.70 10.40 -5.19
CA VAL A 276 -12.58 9.24 -5.29
C VAL A 276 -12.71 8.83 -6.75
N VAL A 277 -12.17 7.66 -7.11
CA VAL A 277 -12.29 7.09 -8.44
C VAL A 277 -13.60 6.31 -8.60
N GLY A 278 -13.98 6.02 -9.85
CA GLY A 278 -15.34 5.56 -10.18
C GLY A 278 -16.25 6.73 -10.55
N SER A 279 -16.43 7.71 -9.66
CA SER A 279 -17.13 8.96 -9.97
C SER A 279 -16.22 10.10 -10.43
N ASN A 280 -14.90 9.93 -10.31
CA ASN A 280 -13.90 10.95 -10.64
C ASN A 280 -14.15 12.28 -9.92
N ARG A 281 -14.23 12.23 -8.59
CA ARG A 281 -14.49 13.41 -7.74
C ARG A 281 -13.29 13.74 -6.87
N LEU A 282 -12.97 15.02 -6.78
CA LEU A 282 -11.84 15.54 -6.02
C LEU A 282 -12.33 16.54 -4.97
N PHE A 283 -12.01 16.28 -3.71
CA PHE A 283 -12.36 17.11 -2.57
C PHE A 283 -11.09 17.58 -1.89
N ILE A 284 -10.92 18.88 -1.79
CA ILE A 284 -9.76 19.51 -1.17
C ILE A 284 -10.07 19.82 0.28
N ALA A 285 -9.23 19.35 1.19
CA ALA A 285 -9.29 19.67 2.61
C ALA A 285 -9.05 21.18 2.82
N ARG A 286 -9.71 21.78 3.84
CA ARG A 286 -9.58 23.20 4.17
C ARG A 286 -8.77 23.44 5.43
N GLY A 287 -8.33 22.37 6.11
CA GLY A 287 -7.65 22.47 7.38
C GLY A 287 -8.54 22.84 8.58
N ASP A 288 -9.83 23.00 8.36
CA ASP A 288 -10.83 23.29 9.40
C ASP A 288 -11.78 22.12 9.68
N GLY A 289 -11.44 20.92 9.23
CA GLY A 289 -12.27 19.73 9.30
C GLY A 289 -13.37 19.70 8.24
N THR A 290 -13.26 20.49 7.18
CA THR A 290 -14.21 20.48 6.06
C THR A 290 -13.51 20.34 4.72
N PHE A 291 -14.26 19.86 3.73
CA PHE A 291 -13.80 19.70 2.37
C PHE A 291 -14.51 20.66 1.40
N ARG A 292 -13.84 20.90 0.30
CA ARG A 292 -14.39 21.64 -0.83
C ARG A 292 -14.23 20.82 -2.10
N GLU A 293 -15.34 20.51 -2.74
CA GLU A 293 -15.28 19.82 -4.03
C GLU A 293 -14.72 20.75 -5.13
N ILE A 294 -13.81 20.21 -5.92
CA ILE A 294 -13.37 20.81 -7.18
C ILE A 294 -13.62 19.80 -8.30
N GLY A 295 -13.89 20.29 -9.51
CA GLY A 295 -14.08 19.39 -10.65
C GLY A 295 -12.75 18.68 -10.97
N ALA A 296 -12.66 17.37 -10.78
CA ALA A 296 -11.46 16.59 -11.10
C ALA A 296 -11.01 16.81 -12.55
N LYS A 297 -11.96 16.82 -13.50
CA LYS A 297 -11.70 17.18 -14.90
C LYS A 297 -11.14 18.61 -15.06
N ALA A 298 -11.62 19.55 -14.27
CA ALA A 298 -11.12 20.92 -14.30
C ALA A 298 -9.73 21.04 -13.69
N ALA A 299 -9.37 20.14 -12.79
CA ALA A 299 -8.02 20.00 -12.26
C ALA A 299 -7.07 19.26 -13.24
N GLY A 300 -7.58 18.70 -14.33
CA GLY A 300 -6.79 17.97 -15.33
C GLY A 300 -6.82 16.43 -15.17
N LEU A 301 -7.53 15.90 -14.18
CA LEU A 301 -7.77 14.47 -14.03
C LEU A 301 -8.89 14.06 -15.01
N VAL A 302 -8.52 13.86 -16.27
CA VAL A 302 -9.45 13.59 -17.37
C VAL A 302 -9.43 12.11 -17.68
N ARG A 303 -10.43 11.39 -17.20
CA ARG A 303 -10.54 9.97 -17.49
C ARG A 303 -10.84 9.72 -18.98
N PRO A 304 -10.42 8.58 -19.56
CA PRO A 304 -10.78 8.19 -20.90
C PRO A 304 -12.30 8.22 -21.10
N ALA A 305 -12.75 8.57 -22.30
CA ALA A 305 -14.19 8.59 -22.60
C ALA A 305 -14.77 7.18 -22.45
N PRO A 306 -15.94 7.01 -21.81
CA PRO A 306 -16.55 5.70 -21.60
C PRO A 306 -16.88 5.02 -22.94
N ASP A 307 -16.87 3.68 -22.93
CA ASP A 307 -17.36 2.90 -24.07
C ASP A 307 -18.88 3.12 -24.21
N PRO A 308 -19.35 3.68 -25.32
CA PRO A 308 -20.77 3.92 -25.51
C PRO A 308 -21.61 2.63 -25.49
N ASN A 309 -21.00 1.47 -25.73
CA ASN A 309 -21.68 0.18 -25.72
C ASN A 309 -21.67 -0.48 -24.32
N ARG A 310 -20.83 0.02 -23.39
CA ARG A 310 -20.72 -0.47 -22.02
C ARG A 310 -20.59 0.68 -21.01
N PRO A 311 -21.49 1.67 -21.01
CA PRO A 311 -21.33 2.88 -20.21
C PRO A 311 -21.34 2.61 -18.70
N ARG A 312 -21.84 1.46 -18.27
CA ARG A 312 -21.87 1.05 -16.85
C ARG A 312 -20.66 0.22 -16.42
N ALA A 313 -19.90 -0.34 -17.36
CA ALA A 313 -18.74 -1.19 -17.07
C ALA A 313 -17.40 -0.47 -17.25
N ASP A 314 -17.43 0.74 -17.81
CA ASP A 314 -16.25 1.54 -18.11
C ASP A 314 -16.08 2.61 -17.01
N PHE A 315 -15.35 2.27 -15.94
CA PHE A 315 -15.07 3.14 -14.80
C PHE A 315 -13.67 2.87 -14.25
N ASP A 316 -13.16 3.82 -13.48
CA ASP A 316 -11.89 3.71 -12.78
C ASP A 316 -12.08 2.96 -11.47
N THR A 317 -11.12 2.11 -11.07
CA THR A 317 -11.21 1.31 -9.85
C THR A 317 -10.13 1.63 -8.83
N GLY A 318 -8.87 1.52 -9.18
CA GLY A 318 -7.75 1.77 -8.27
C GLY A 318 -7.13 3.15 -8.47
N VAL A 319 -6.58 3.70 -7.40
CA VAL A 319 -5.81 4.95 -7.43
C VAL A 319 -4.60 4.85 -6.52
N SER A 320 -3.42 5.17 -7.05
CA SER A 320 -2.20 5.31 -6.27
C SER A 320 -1.59 6.69 -6.48
N VAL A 321 -1.04 7.25 -5.42
CA VAL A 321 -0.46 8.60 -5.42
C VAL A 321 1.00 8.53 -4.97
N GLY A 322 1.90 9.04 -5.83
CA GLY A 322 3.34 9.06 -5.58
C GLY A 322 4.07 10.02 -6.51
N ASP A 323 5.27 10.45 -6.16
CA ASP A 323 6.10 11.39 -6.93
C ASP A 323 6.91 10.63 -7.98
N VAL A 324 6.30 10.35 -9.16
CA VAL A 324 6.94 9.53 -10.21
C VAL A 324 8.03 10.27 -10.99
N ASN A 325 8.05 11.60 -10.91
CA ASN A 325 9.03 12.43 -11.61
C ASN A 325 10.07 13.09 -10.69
N ARG A 326 10.00 12.83 -9.38
CA ARG A 326 10.91 13.31 -8.34
C ARG A 326 10.98 14.82 -8.24
N ASP A 327 9.85 15.49 -8.47
CA ASP A 327 9.75 16.95 -8.37
C ASP A 327 9.18 17.42 -7.00
N GLY A 328 8.89 16.50 -6.10
CA GLY A 328 8.39 16.75 -4.74
C GLY A 328 6.89 17.01 -4.68
N ARG A 329 6.16 16.70 -5.75
CA ARG A 329 4.69 16.78 -5.78
C ARG A 329 4.08 15.41 -6.04
N PRO A 330 3.00 15.07 -5.36
CA PRO A 330 2.34 13.78 -5.56
C PRO A 330 1.63 13.75 -6.92
N ASP A 331 2.02 12.81 -7.77
CA ASP A 331 1.38 12.48 -9.05
C ASP A 331 0.31 11.40 -8.81
N VAL A 332 -0.59 11.20 -9.78
CA VAL A 332 -1.73 10.30 -9.64
C VAL A 332 -1.71 9.26 -10.76
N ALA A 333 -1.74 7.98 -10.38
CA ALA A 333 -1.98 6.85 -11.28
C ALA A 333 -3.37 6.27 -11.00
N VAL A 334 -4.13 5.97 -12.06
CA VAL A 334 -5.50 5.46 -11.98
C VAL A 334 -5.65 4.22 -12.84
N ALA A 335 -6.11 3.12 -12.23
CA ALA A 335 -6.39 1.87 -12.95
C ALA A 335 -7.80 1.87 -13.53
N GLN A 336 -7.92 1.35 -14.75
CA GLN A 336 -9.19 1.21 -15.46
C GLN A 336 -9.81 -0.16 -15.24
N HIS A 337 -11.11 -0.22 -15.00
CA HIS A 337 -11.82 -1.48 -14.80
C HIS A 337 -11.84 -2.35 -16.07
N TYR A 338 -12.09 -1.73 -17.25
CA TYR A 338 -12.01 -2.41 -18.54
C TYR A 338 -11.20 -1.58 -19.54
N THR A 339 -10.21 -2.23 -20.16
CA THR A 339 -9.34 -1.59 -21.15
C THR A 339 -9.65 -2.00 -22.59
N SER A 340 -10.51 -3.01 -22.81
CA SER A 340 -10.95 -3.43 -24.14
C SER A 340 -12.46 -3.35 -24.28
N SER A 341 -12.92 -2.91 -25.43
CA SER A 341 -14.33 -2.97 -25.81
C SER A 341 -14.57 -4.12 -26.78
N ALA A 342 -15.84 -4.56 -26.89
CA ALA A 342 -16.28 -5.50 -27.91
C ALA A 342 -15.97 -5.01 -29.34
N ASN A 343 -15.69 -3.72 -29.53
CA ASN A 343 -15.37 -3.07 -30.80
C ASN A 343 -13.86 -2.89 -31.02
N GLY A 344 -13.00 -3.56 -30.24
CA GLY A 344 -11.54 -3.48 -30.38
C GLY A 344 -10.92 -2.17 -29.91
N ARG A 345 -11.66 -1.34 -29.14
CA ARG A 345 -11.10 -0.13 -28.55
C ARG A 345 -10.14 -0.51 -27.42
N MET A 346 -8.90 -0.10 -27.56
CA MET A 346 -7.87 -0.25 -26.54
C MET A 346 -7.64 1.08 -25.84
N ILE A 347 -7.70 1.08 -24.52
CA ILE A 347 -7.28 2.21 -23.68
C ILE A 347 -6.13 1.78 -22.78
N PRO A 348 -5.29 2.70 -22.31
CA PRO A 348 -4.25 2.36 -21.34
C PRO A 348 -4.85 1.71 -20.10
N ALA A 349 -4.18 0.67 -19.60
CA ALA A 349 -4.58 0.00 -18.37
C ALA A 349 -4.48 0.92 -17.15
N VAL A 350 -3.50 1.81 -17.18
CA VAL A 350 -3.24 2.84 -16.17
C VAL A 350 -3.16 4.19 -16.84
N SER A 351 -3.89 5.16 -16.31
CA SER A 351 -3.76 6.58 -16.65
C SER A 351 -2.81 7.25 -15.65
N LEU A 352 -1.91 8.09 -16.14
CA LEU A 352 -0.93 8.79 -15.31
C LEU A 352 -1.04 10.31 -15.48
N TYR A 353 -1.14 11.00 -14.35
CA TYR A 353 -1.32 12.45 -14.26
C TYR A 353 -0.23 13.09 -13.41
N LEU A 354 0.57 13.97 -14.00
CA LEU A 354 1.61 14.71 -13.27
C LEU A 354 1.05 15.96 -12.60
N ASN A 355 1.32 16.11 -11.33
CA ASN A 355 0.97 17.32 -10.56
C ASN A 355 1.87 18.49 -10.96
N LYS A 356 1.28 19.52 -11.52
CA LYS A 356 1.99 20.74 -11.98
C LYS A 356 1.97 21.87 -10.96
N GLY A 357 1.58 21.57 -9.71
CA GLY A 357 1.42 22.55 -8.64
C GLY A 357 0.02 23.14 -8.57
N LEU A 358 -0.10 24.29 -7.92
CA LEU A 358 -1.39 24.93 -7.65
C LEU A 358 -1.70 26.07 -8.62
N ASN A 359 -2.97 26.22 -8.97
CA ASN A 359 -3.44 27.42 -9.67
C ASN A 359 -3.62 28.59 -8.70
N SER A 360 -4.03 29.78 -9.24
CA SER A 360 -4.25 30.99 -8.44
C SER A 360 -5.34 30.89 -7.37
N LYS A 361 -6.14 29.79 -7.38
CA LYS A 361 -7.18 29.53 -6.38
C LYS A 361 -6.72 28.48 -5.33
N GLY A 362 -5.46 28.06 -5.38
CA GLY A 362 -4.94 27.01 -4.52
C GLY A 362 -5.42 25.59 -4.86
N ASN A 363 -5.93 25.36 -6.08
CA ASN A 363 -6.32 24.03 -6.52
C ASN A 363 -5.15 23.35 -7.25
N PRO A 364 -4.92 22.05 -7.08
CA PRO A 364 -3.92 21.32 -7.82
C PRO A 364 -4.26 21.29 -9.31
N ILE A 365 -3.24 21.27 -10.14
CA ILE A 365 -3.33 21.14 -11.60
C ILE A 365 -2.60 19.88 -12.00
N PHE A 366 -3.27 19.02 -12.73
CA PHE A 366 -2.69 17.78 -13.26
C PHE A 366 -2.56 17.84 -14.78
N GLN A 367 -1.51 17.24 -15.29
CA GLN A 367 -1.27 17.04 -16.71
C GLN A 367 -1.37 15.55 -17.02
N ASP A 368 -2.30 15.18 -17.90
CA ASP A 368 -2.36 13.82 -18.44
C ASP A 368 -1.13 13.56 -19.33
N VAL A 369 -0.33 12.57 -18.95
CA VAL A 369 0.87 12.14 -19.68
C VAL A 369 0.78 10.70 -20.15
N THR A 370 -0.33 10.04 -19.94
CA THR A 370 -0.58 8.62 -20.19
C THR A 370 -0.05 8.13 -21.54
N THR A 371 -0.38 8.84 -22.63
CA THR A 371 0.03 8.44 -23.98
C THR A 371 1.48 8.76 -24.32
N THR A 372 2.16 9.55 -23.48
CA THR A 372 3.53 10.02 -23.73
C THR A 372 4.59 9.27 -22.93
N VAL A 373 4.20 8.58 -21.86
CA VAL A 373 5.12 7.95 -20.91
C VAL A 373 5.50 6.52 -21.27
N GLY A 374 4.87 5.92 -22.28
CA GLY A 374 5.19 4.56 -22.72
C GLY A 374 4.38 3.46 -22.03
N LEU A 375 3.34 3.81 -21.26
CA LEU A 375 2.42 2.83 -20.70
C LEU A 375 1.60 2.16 -21.82
N PRO A 376 1.63 0.82 -21.95
CA PRO A 376 0.94 0.15 -23.03
C PRO A 376 -0.58 0.14 -22.82
N SER A 377 -1.30 0.10 -23.93
CA SER A 377 -2.69 -0.30 -23.94
C SER A 377 -2.76 -1.82 -23.95
N VAL A 378 -3.29 -2.40 -22.89
CA VAL A 378 -3.46 -3.86 -22.77
C VAL A 378 -4.94 -4.19 -22.62
N ALA A 379 -5.37 -5.30 -23.22
CA ALA A 379 -6.71 -5.82 -22.99
C ALA A 379 -6.74 -6.43 -21.59
N ALA A 380 -7.29 -5.70 -20.64
CA ALA A 380 -7.30 -6.13 -19.25
C ALA A 380 -8.56 -5.63 -18.54
N LYS A 381 -8.96 -6.35 -17.52
CA LYS A 381 -9.87 -5.87 -16.48
C LYS A 381 -8.99 -5.57 -15.27
N ASN A 382 -8.61 -4.33 -15.08
CA ASN A 382 -7.79 -3.92 -13.96
C ASN A 382 -8.65 -3.54 -12.77
N GLY A 383 -8.18 -3.93 -11.59
CA GLY A 383 -8.78 -3.51 -10.35
C GLY A 383 -7.90 -2.55 -9.56
N ASP A 384 -6.58 -2.65 -9.70
CA ASP A 384 -5.65 -2.00 -8.78
C ASP A 384 -4.42 -1.41 -9.48
N VAL A 385 -3.77 -0.47 -8.80
CA VAL A 385 -2.52 0.16 -9.24
C VAL A 385 -1.70 0.58 -8.03
N ASN A 386 -0.38 0.42 -8.11
CA ASN A 386 0.54 0.81 -7.05
C ASN A 386 1.81 1.46 -7.64
N ILE A 387 2.24 2.59 -7.05
CA ILE A 387 3.45 3.31 -7.41
C ILE A 387 4.54 3.01 -6.38
N ASN A 388 5.55 2.23 -6.75
CA ASN A 388 6.67 1.86 -5.90
C ASN A 388 7.96 1.67 -6.72
N ASP A 389 9.11 1.67 -6.04
CA ASP A 389 10.41 1.41 -6.65
C ASP A 389 10.80 -0.05 -6.37
N TYR A 390 10.50 -0.94 -7.33
CA TYR A 390 10.71 -2.39 -7.17
C TYR A 390 12.15 -2.84 -7.44
N ASN A 391 12.96 -2.01 -8.09
CA ASN A 391 14.37 -2.32 -8.37
C ASN A 391 15.36 -1.45 -7.59
N ASN A 392 14.87 -0.64 -6.66
CA ASN A 392 15.64 0.26 -5.81
C ASN A 392 16.58 1.20 -6.60
N ASP A 393 16.26 1.55 -7.86
CA ASP A 393 17.09 2.45 -8.66
C ASP A 393 16.85 3.94 -8.37
N GLY A 394 15.89 4.24 -7.52
CA GLY A 394 15.49 5.57 -7.10
C GLY A 394 14.38 6.17 -7.97
N TRP A 395 13.84 5.44 -8.94
CA TRP A 395 12.73 5.88 -9.78
C TRP A 395 11.51 5.01 -9.54
N PRO A 396 10.37 5.60 -9.15
CA PRO A 396 9.17 4.82 -8.93
C PRO A 396 8.67 4.13 -10.20
N ASP A 397 8.40 2.83 -10.09
CA ASP A 397 7.75 1.98 -11.07
C ASP A 397 6.23 1.97 -10.84
N ILE A 398 5.48 1.33 -11.73
CA ILE A 398 4.03 1.16 -11.59
C ILE A 398 3.70 -0.33 -11.70
N ALA A 399 3.07 -0.90 -10.67
CA ALA A 399 2.43 -2.20 -10.73
C ALA A 399 0.92 -2.03 -10.87
N ALA A 400 0.28 -2.92 -11.64
CA ALA A 400 -1.17 -2.93 -11.79
C ALA A 400 -1.72 -4.36 -11.68
N GLY A 401 -2.87 -4.51 -11.05
CA GLY A 401 -3.64 -5.74 -11.06
C GLY A 401 -4.18 -6.01 -12.45
N VAL A 402 -3.83 -7.13 -13.06
CA VAL A 402 -4.29 -7.51 -14.40
C VAL A 402 -5.19 -8.72 -14.31
N ALA A 403 -6.38 -8.59 -14.83
CA ALA A 403 -7.42 -9.60 -14.75
C ALA A 403 -7.49 -10.56 -15.94
N VAL A 404 -6.52 -10.64 -16.83
CA VAL A 404 -6.70 -11.35 -18.12
C VAL A 404 -5.84 -12.59 -18.28
N SER A 405 -4.81 -12.79 -17.51
CA SER A 405 -4.13 -14.09 -17.42
C SER A 405 -3.22 -14.15 -16.20
N ARG A 406 -3.09 -15.34 -15.63
CA ARG A 406 -2.10 -15.66 -14.57
C ARG A 406 -0.65 -15.40 -15.00
N THR A 407 -0.40 -14.94 -16.20
CA THR A 407 0.91 -15.02 -16.81
C THR A 407 1.80 -13.82 -16.52
N ARG A 408 1.27 -12.67 -16.09
CA ARG A 408 2.12 -11.49 -15.84
C ARG A 408 1.39 -10.46 -14.97
N PRO A 409 1.93 -10.09 -13.78
CA PRO A 409 1.62 -8.79 -13.22
C PRO A 409 1.98 -7.73 -14.26
N ALA A 410 1.09 -6.76 -14.49
CA ALA A 410 1.48 -5.62 -15.31
C ALA A 410 2.39 -4.73 -14.47
N LEU A 411 3.67 -4.91 -14.64
CA LEU A 411 4.69 -4.05 -14.06
C LEU A 411 5.28 -3.17 -15.16
N PHE A 412 5.37 -1.90 -14.89
CA PHE A 412 5.95 -0.90 -15.79
C PHE A 412 7.15 -0.27 -15.08
N ARG A 413 8.35 -0.70 -15.51
CA ARG A 413 9.60 -0.19 -14.95
C ARG A 413 9.83 1.24 -15.43
N SER A 414 10.20 2.11 -14.50
CA SER A 414 10.64 3.46 -14.81
C SER A 414 12.00 3.46 -15.51
N LEU A 415 12.13 4.30 -16.51
CA LEU A 415 13.39 4.57 -17.21
C LEU A 415 13.92 5.97 -16.85
N GLY A 416 13.39 6.58 -15.79
CA GLY A 416 13.68 7.95 -15.41
C GLY A 416 13.01 8.97 -16.34
N LEU A 417 13.59 10.17 -16.48
CA LEU A 417 13.01 11.27 -17.23
C LEU A 417 13.63 11.44 -18.61
N THR A 418 12.78 11.70 -19.59
CA THR A 418 13.18 12.20 -20.91
C THR A 418 12.52 13.56 -21.11
N ASN A 419 13.32 14.63 -21.20
CA ASN A 419 12.83 16.01 -21.29
C ASN A 419 11.85 16.40 -20.16
N GLY A 420 12.11 15.94 -18.92
CA GLY A 420 11.28 16.23 -17.76
C GLY A 420 9.98 15.42 -17.67
N VAL A 421 9.79 14.44 -18.54
CA VAL A 421 8.62 13.54 -18.55
C VAL A 421 9.09 12.12 -18.21
N PRO A 422 8.45 11.41 -17.24
CA PRO A 422 8.80 10.05 -16.92
C PRO A 422 8.59 9.11 -18.12
N ARG A 423 9.37 8.04 -18.18
CA ARG A 423 9.27 7.00 -19.19
C ARG A 423 9.17 5.65 -18.52
N PHE A 424 8.33 4.79 -19.07
CA PHE A 424 8.15 3.43 -18.58
C PHE A 424 8.33 2.42 -19.70
N ALA A 425 8.77 1.23 -19.32
CA ALA A 425 8.85 0.08 -20.22
C ALA A 425 8.31 -1.17 -19.50
N VAL A 426 7.77 -2.09 -20.26
CA VAL A 426 7.47 -3.44 -19.75
C VAL A 426 8.80 -4.18 -19.65
N PRO A 427 9.21 -4.67 -18.46
CA PRO A 427 10.45 -5.42 -18.30
C PRO A 427 10.42 -6.70 -19.15
N ALA A 428 11.54 -7.02 -19.80
CA ALA A 428 11.72 -8.30 -20.45
C ALA A 428 11.97 -9.35 -19.36
N GLY A 429 11.01 -10.22 -19.07
CA GLY A 429 11.25 -11.30 -18.10
C GLY A 429 10.64 -11.10 -16.71
N VAL A 430 9.72 -10.16 -16.53
CA VAL A 430 8.80 -10.22 -15.39
C VAL A 430 8.16 -11.60 -15.43
N GLY A 431 8.54 -12.45 -14.50
CA GLY A 431 8.46 -13.88 -14.58
C GLY A 431 7.15 -14.37 -15.20
N GLU A 432 7.26 -15.24 -16.20
CA GLU A 432 6.10 -16.02 -16.60
C GLU A 432 5.63 -16.78 -15.37
N VAL A 433 4.65 -16.24 -14.67
CA VAL A 433 3.90 -17.04 -13.71
C VAL A 433 3.27 -18.13 -14.56
N LYS A 434 3.84 -19.32 -14.50
CA LYS A 434 3.40 -20.47 -15.27
C LYS A 434 2.01 -20.89 -14.83
N GLY A 435 1.00 -20.31 -15.44
CA GLY A 435 -0.38 -20.70 -15.29
C GLY A 435 -0.98 -20.96 -16.68
N THR A 436 -1.73 -22.02 -16.84
CA THR A 436 -2.30 -22.50 -18.10
C THR A 436 -3.61 -21.78 -18.48
N ALA A 437 -3.71 -20.48 -18.30
CA ALA A 437 -4.88 -19.76 -18.77
C ALA A 437 -4.78 -19.48 -20.26
N GLU A 438 -5.76 -19.96 -21.03
CA GLU A 438 -5.87 -19.71 -22.47
C GLU A 438 -6.15 -18.23 -22.75
N PRO A 439 -5.62 -17.67 -23.85
CA PRO A 439 -5.95 -16.30 -24.26
C PRO A 439 -7.44 -16.14 -24.50
N GLY A 440 -8.10 -15.31 -23.70
CA GLY A 440 -9.53 -15.04 -23.79
C GLY A 440 -10.37 -15.56 -22.62
N ASP A 441 -9.78 -16.26 -21.68
CA ASP A 441 -10.45 -16.63 -20.43
C ASP A 441 -10.61 -15.38 -19.54
N GLN A 442 -11.83 -14.88 -19.41
CA GLN A 442 -12.19 -13.72 -18.60
C GLN A 442 -12.45 -14.09 -17.13
N SER A 443 -12.20 -15.32 -16.74
CA SER A 443 -12.54 -15.83 -15.41
C SER A 443 -11.55 -15.43 -14.29
N HIS A 444 -10.42 -14.81 -14.64
CA HIS A 444 -9.36 -14.44 -13.69
C HIS A 444 -9.30 -12.94 -13.52
N HIS A 445 -9.64 -12.44 -12.35
CA HIS A 445 -9.56 -11.02 -11.99
C HIS A 445 -8.49 -10.83 -10.91
N GLY A 446 -7.30 -10.36 -11.30
CA GLY A 446 -6.25 -10.00 -10.35
C GLY A 446 -6.61 -8.69 -9.64
N LEU A 447 -6.99 -8.78 -8.40
CA LEU A 447 -7.25 -7.74 -7.42
C LEU A 447 -6.68 -8.24 -6.11
N PRO A 448 -6.18 -7.46 -5.21
CA PRO A 448 -5.41 -6.23 -5.29
C PRO A 448 -3.93 -6.48 -5.62
N VAL A 449 -3.16 -5.40 -5.74
CA VAL A 449 -1.70 -5.41 -5.75
C VAL A 449 -1.23 -4.92 -4.40
N ALA A 450 -1.01 -5.80 -3.44
CA ALA A 450 -0.50 -5.43 -2.13
C ALA A 450 1.01 -5.58 -2.07
N THR A 451 1.71 -4.49 -1.82
CA THR A 451 3.18 -4.41 -1.86
C THR A 451 3.75 -4.26 -0.46
N ALA A 452 4.77 -5.05 -0.13
CA ALA A 452 5.51 -4.99 1.13
C ALA A 452 6.90 -5.64 1.00
N ASP A 453 7.86 -5.28 1.83
CA ASP A 453 9.12 -6.01 2.04
C ASP A 453 8.88 -7.02 3.18
N TYR A 454 8.23 -8.18 2.85
CA TYR A 454 7.78 -9.10 3.89
C TYR A 454 8.93 -9.91 4.51
N ASP A 455 9.98 -10.19 3.75
CA ASP A 455 11.13 -10.98 4.21
C ASP A 455 12.30 -10.12 4.70
N LYS A 456 12.14 -8.79 4.70
CA LYS A 456 13.09 -7.78 5.21
C LYS A 456 14.43 -7.79 4.47
N ASP A 457 14.41 -8.06 3.20
CA ASP A 457 15.60 -8.05 2.37
C ASP A 457 15.85 -6.71 1.66
N GLY A 458 14.96 -5.75 1.85
CA GLY A 458 15.02 -4.39 1.30
C GLY A 458 14.45 -4.28 -0.10
N ARG A 459 13.77 -5.30 -0.60
CA ARG A 459 13.07 -5.29 -1.87
C ARG A 459 11.57 -5.43 -1.66
N LEU A 460 10.80 -4.67 -2.41
CA LEU A 460 9.35 -4.74 -2.30
C LEU A 460 8.81 -5.96 -3.05
N ASP A 461 8.14 -6.82 -2.32
CA ASP A 461 7.43 -7.99 -2.83
C ASP A 461 5.99 -7.65 -3.18
N VAL A 462 5.31 -8.54 -3.88
CA VAL A 462 3.95 -8.32 -4.34
C VAL A 462 3.07 -9.52 -4.01
N PHE A 463 1.95 -9.24 -3.35
CA PHE A 463 0.89 -10.21 -3.17
C PHE A 463 -0.29 -9.88 -4.09
N TYR A 464 -0.72 -10.88 -4.85
CA TYR A 464 -1.92 -10.83 -5.67
C TYR A 464 -2.99 -11.75 -5.09
N ASP A 465 -4.18 -11.23 -4.91
CA ASP A 465 -5.38 -12.02 -4.65
C ASP A 465 -6.26 -12.07 -5.90
N PHE A 466 -6.80 -13.23 -6.23
CA PHE A 466 -7.57 -13.41 -7.46
C PHE A 466 -9.04 -13.64 -7.14
N PHE A 467 -9.87 -12.88 -7.81
CA PHE A 467 -11.33 -13.01 -7.78
C PHE A 467 -11.78 -13.90 -8.94
N PHE A 468 -12.65 -14.88 -8.71
CA PHE A 468 -13.13 -15.85 -9.69
C PHE A 468 -12.05 -16.81 -10.25
N THR A 469 -11.42 -17.62 -9.44
CA THR A 469 -10.58 -18.69 -9.96
C THR A 469 -11.01 -20.06 -9.50
N ASN A 470 -11.02 -21.02 -10.42
CA ASN A 470 -11.16 -22.45 -10.14
C ASN A 470 -9.81 -23.08 -9.75
N VAL A 471 -8.72 -22.31 -9.72
CA VAL A 471 -7.35 -22.81 -9.65
C VAL A 471 -6.51 -21.77 -8.95
N ASP A 472 -5.87 -22.12 -7.84
CA ASP A 472 -4.81 -21.40 -7.11
C ASP A 472 -5.04 -19.88 -7.02
N GLY A 473 -5.76 -19.44 -6.01
CA GLY A 473 -6.35 -18.11 -5.91
C GLY A 473 -5.43 -16.99 -5.44
N GLN A 474 -4.16 -17.25 -5.09
CA GLN A 474 -3.24 -16.25 -4.57
C GLN A 474 -1.84 -16.45 -5.10
N LEU A 475 -1.08 -15.36 -5.15
CA LEU A 475 0.34 -15.38 -5.50
C LEU A 475 1.11 -14.44 -4.58
N LEU A 476 2.06 -15.01 -3.83
CA LEU A 476 3.11 -14.25 -3.19
C LEU A 476 4.34 -14.28 -4.10
N LEU A 477 4.67 -13.16 -4.65
CA LEU A 477 5.79 -12.96 -5.56
C LEU A 477 6.92 -12.28 -4.81
N ARG A 478 7.96 -13.06 -4.47
CA ARG A 478 9.19 -12.53 -3.88
C ARG A 478 10.04 -11.86 -4.93
N ASN A 479 10.50 -10.66 -4.63
CA ASN A 479 11.33 -9.86 -5.52
C ASN A 479 12.79 -10.35 -5.48
N GLU A 480 13.28 -10.90 -6.60
CA GLU A 480 14.65 -11.40 -6.74
C GLU A 480 15.57 -10.40 -7.48
N THR A 481 15.11 -9.17 -7.65
CA THR A 481 15.84 -8.16 -8.43
C THR A 481 17.17 -7.83 -7.76
N GLY A 482 18.27 -7.95 -8.52
CA GLY A 482 19.56 -7.41 -8.11
C GLY A 482 19.48 -5.89 -8.15
N SER A 483 19.60 -5.23 -7.00
CA SER A 483 19.11 -3.87 -6.88
C SER A 483 20.13 -2.88 -6.33
N GLY A 484 19.74 -1.59 -6.33
CA GLY A 484 20.42 -0.50 -5.66
C GLY A 484 20.26 -0.54 -4.14
N HIS A 485 20.84 0.47 -3.50
CA HIS A 485 20.63 0.71 -2.07
C HIS A 485 19.19 1.13 -1.78
N TRP A 486 18.75 0.97 -0.54
CA TRP A 486 17.40 1.24 -0.12
C TRP A 486 17.33 1.87 1.28
N LEU A 487 16.18 2.42 1.62
CA LEU A 487 15.80 2.88 2.95
C LEU A 487 14.30 2.72 3.13
N SER A 488 13.85 2.13 4.23
CA SER A 488 12.47 2.24 4.65
C SER A 488 12.35 2.91 6.01
N LEU A 489 11.19 3.52 6.29
CA LEU A 489 10.95 4.29 7.50
C LEU A 489 9.49 4.17 7.93
N SER A 490 9.29 3.82 9.21
CA SER A 490 8.01 3.88 9.89
C SER A 490 8.04 4.81 11.11
N LEU A 491 6.87 5.20 11.60
CA LEU A 491 6.75 6.06 12.78
C LEU A 491 6.04 5.31 13.90
N GLY A 492 6.65 5.33 15.09
CA GLY A 492 6.03 4.74 16.27
C GLY A 492 4.97 5.64 16.90
N ARG A 493 4.24 5.09 17.88
CA ARG A 493 3.17 5.75 18.63
C ARG A 493 3.54 7.14 19.19
N ALA A 494 4.78 7.32 19.65
CA ALA A 494 5.27 8.61 20.16
C ALA A 494 5.21 9.76 19.13
N LEU A 495 5.07 9.41 17.86
CA LEU A 495 4.91 10.33 16.73
C LEU A 495 3.53 10.18 16.04
N GLY A 496 2.55 9.61 16.75
CA GLY A 496 1.19 9.43 16.26
C GLY A 496 1.02 8.33 15.21
N GLY A 497 1.94 7.35 15.17
CA GLY A 497 1.88 6.23 14.21
C GLY A 497 2.16 6.61 12.76
N GLY A 498 2.22 7.90 12.44
CA GLY A 498 2.71 8.41 11.18
C GLY A 498 1.72 8.52 10.03
N MET A 499 0.45 8.17 10.21
CA MET A 499 -0.56 8.30 9.16
C MET A 499 -0.61 9.74 8.61
N GLY A 500 -0.48 9.89 7.27
CA GLY A 500 -0.39 11.18 6.59
C GLY A 500 0.98 11.87 6.71
N ALA A 501 1.97 11.26 7.37
CA ALA A 501 3.31 11.85 7.46
C ALA A 501 4.02 11.77 6.10
N LYS A 502 4.63 12.89 5.71
CA LYS A 502 5.39 13.01 4.48
C LYS A 502 6.87 12.77 4.74
N VAL A 503 7.43 11.76 4.12
CA VAL A 503 8.85 11.41 4.18
C VAL A 503 9.51 11.83 2.87
N SER A 504 10.58 12.64 2.97
CA SER A 504 11.38 13.09 1.83
C SER A 504 12.83 12.67 2.02
N VAL A 505 13.42 12.05 1.02
CA VAL A 505 14.80 11.55 1.05
C VAL A 505 15.63 12.32 0.03
N TYR A 506 16.79 12.81 0.46
CA TYR A 506 17.70 13.61 -0.33
C TYR A 506 19.09 12.99 -0.37
N ARG A 507 19.84 13.21 -1.43
CA ARG A 507 21.27 12.91 -1.42
C ARG A 507 21.95 13.56 -0.23
N ALA A 508 22.90 12.85 0.40
CA ALA A 508 23.62 13.32 1.57
C ALA A 508 24.20 14.74 1.37
N GLY A 509 23.97 15.60 2.35
CA GLY A 509 24.33 17.05 2.29
C GLY A 509 23.35 17.91 1.47
N GLY A 510 22.25 17.32 0.96
CA GLY A 510 21.27 18.00 0.11
C GLY A 510 19.92 18.25 0.76
N LEU A 511 19.79 18.13 2.07
CA LEU A 511 18.52 18.27 2.77
C LEU A 511 17.77 19.56 2.40
N GLY A 512 16.54 19.41 1.92
CA GLY A 512 15.69 20.53 1.52
C GLY A 512 15.99 21.13 0.14
N ASN A 513 17.01 20.64 -0.56
CA ASN A 513 17.30 21.05 -1.93
C ASN A 513 16.54 20.14 -2.92
N SER A 514 15.60 20.72 -3.67
CA SER A 514 14.80 19.97 -4.65
C SER A 514 15.64 19.24 -5.70
N ASN A 515 16.80 19.77 -6.10
CA ASN A 515 17.70 19.10 -7.02
C ASN A 515 18.42 17.88 -6.41
N ALA A 516 18.39 17.75 -5.09
CA ALA A 516 18.96 16.62 -4.37
C ALA A 516 17.90 15.57 -3.97
N LEU A 517 16.63 15.84 -4.21
CA LEU A 517 15.53 14.93 -3.87
C LEU A 517 15.70 13.60 -4.62
N ILE A 518 15.65 12.51 -3.89
CA ILE A 518 15.64 11.15 -4.40
C ILE A 518 14.20 10.66 -4.53
N GLY A 519 13.37 10.94 -3.52
CA GLY A 519 11.96 10.58 -3.53
C GLY A 519 11.20 11.20 -2.38
N GLN A 520 9.88 11.21 -2.51
CA GLN A 520 8.94 11.64 -1.48
C GLN A 520 7.78 10.67 -1.43
N ARG A 521 7.38 10.28 -0.21
CA ARG A 521 6.23 9.42 0.05
C ARG A 521 5.44 9.91 1.25
N GLU A 522 4.15 9.65 1.21
CA GLU A 522 3.25 9.86 2.35
C GLU A 522 2.84 8.49 2.90
N ILE A 523 2.96 8.33 4.22
CA ILE A 523 2.58 7.09 4.91
C ILE A 523 1.05 6.99 4.91
N ALA A 524 0.53 5.86 4.46
CA ALA A 524 -0.89 5.58 4.36
C ALA A 524 -1.16 4.11 4.75
N ALA A 525 -2.37 3.81 5.20
CA ALA A 525 -2.80 2.45 5.53
C ALA A 525 -3.28 1.68 4.29
N THR A 526 -3.64 2.38 3.22
CA THR A 526 -4.18 1.81 1.99
C THR A 526 -3.62 2.51 0.77
N ASP A 527 -3.45 1.78 -0.33
CA ASP A 527 -3.09 2.33 -1.64
C ASP A 527 -3.78 1.46 -2.72
N GLY A 528 -4.14 2.05 -3.84
CA GLY A 528 -4.84 1.34 -4.90
C GLY A 528 -6.36 1.23 -4.69
N TYR A 529 -6.92 0.02 -4.74
CA TYR A 529 -8.36 -0.24 -4.67
C TYR A 529 -8.75 -0.97 -3.38
N THR A 530 -8.23 -2.15 -3.16
CA THR A 530 -8.60 -3.02 -2.03
C THR A 530 -7.37 -3.51 -1.26
N ALA A 531 -6.26 -2.80 -1.41
CA ALA A 531 -4.98 -3.12 -0.80
C ALA A 531 -4.72 -2.28 0.45
N GLY A 532 -4.54 -2.94 1.59
CA GLY A 532 -3.88 -2.38 2.76
C GLY A 532 -2.37 -2.53 2.63
N VAL A 533 -1.64 -1.46 2.92
CA VAL A 533 -0.18 -1.42 2.83
C VAL A 533 0.43 -1.21 4.21
N PRO A 534 1.69 -1.61 4.45
CA PRO A 534 2.37 -1.27 5.69
C PRO A 534 2.45 0.26 5.87
N ASP A 535 2.33 0.72 7.11
CA ASP A 535 2.46 2.13 7.47
C ASP A 535 3.93 2.60 7.45
N GLU A 536 4.57 2.40 6.33
CA GLU A 536 5.97 2.75 6.11
C GLU A 536 6.20 3.44 4.76
N ALA A 537 7.30 4.15 4.66
CA ALA A 537 7.77 4.74 3.43
C ALA A 537 9.05 4.04 2.97
N HIS A 538 8.99 3.31 1.87
CA HIS A 538 10.13 2.65 1.25
C HIS A 538 10.70 3.49 0.09
N PHE A 539 12.03 3.55 -0.01
CA PHE A 539 12.76 4.29 -1.05
C PHE A 539 13.90 3.46 -1.61
N GLY A 540 13.93 3.29 -2.91
CA GLY A 540 15.16 2.94 -3.60
C GLY A 540 16.09 4.14 -3.64
N LEU A 541 17.38 3.90 -3.46
CA LEU A 541 18.40 4.94 -3.37
C LEU A 541 19.41 4.88 -4.53
N GLY A 542 19.28 3.90 -5.43
CA GLY A 542 20.24 3.65 -6.49
C GLY A 542 21.63 3.39 -5.93
N THR A 543 22.60 4.23 -6.26
CA THR A 543 24.00 4.09 -5.82
C THR A 543 24.33 4.90 -4.56
N ASN A 544 23.33 5.55 -3.91
CA ASN A 544 23.58 6.37 -2.74
C ASN A 544 23.70 5.50 -1.49
N THR A 545 24.87 5.46 -0.86
CA THR A 545 25.16 4.70 0.36
C THR A 545 24.76 5.44 1.64
N ALA A 546 24.41 6.71 1.54
CA ALA A 546 23.89 7.52 2.63
C ALA A 546 23.03 8.65 2.07
N VAL A 547 22.04 9.08 2.87
CA VAL A 547 21.04 10.07 2.48
C VAL A 547 20.70 11.00 3.65
N ASP A 548 20.07 12.14 3.33
CA ASP A 548 19.41 12.98 4.33
C ASP A 548 17.90 12.72 4.27
N VAL A 549 17.25 12.68 5.42
CA VAL A 549 15.81 12.39 5.56
C VAL A 549 15.10 13.54 6.25
N ARG A 550 13.96 13.95 5.70
CA ARG A 550 13.00 14.85 6.36
C ARG A 550 11.66 14.16 6.47
N VAL A 551 11.13 14.11 7.70
CA VAL A 551 9.76 13.70 7.98
C VAL A 551 8.96 14.94 8.37
N THR A 552 7.84 15.17 7.70
CA THR A 552 6.89 16.22 8.04
C THR A 552 5.61 15.55 8.51
N LEU A 553 5.24 15.77 9.77
CA LEU A 553 4.02 15.25 10.35
C LEU A 553 2.81 16.09 9.91
N PRO A 554 1.64 15.48 9.68
CA PRO A 554 0.43 16.22 9.39
C PRO A 554 0.00 17.10 10.58
N PRO A 555 -0.76 18.18 10.33
CA PRO A 555 -1.32 19.01 11.39
C PRO A 555 -2.15 18.18 12.38
N GLY A 556 -2.09 18.51 13.66
CA GLY A 556 -2.82 17.78 14.70
C GLY A 556 -2.15 16.49 15.18
N SER A 557 -1.10 16.02 14.51
CA SER A 557 -0.38 14.83 14.96
C SER A 557 0.08 14.97 16.40
N ARG A 558 -0.24 13.96 17.21
CA ARG A 558 0.34 13.82 18.55
C ARG A 558 1.81 13.46 18.37
N GLY A 559 2.68 14.14 19.05
CA GLY A 559 4.06 13.71 19.01
C GLY A 559 5.08 14.76 19.43
N LEU A 560 6.31 14.30 19.48
CA LEU A 560 7.44 14.99 20.06
C LEU A 560 8.19 15.90 19.06
N ALA A 561 7.71 16.01 17.82
CA ALA A 561 8.42 16.80 16.81
C ALA A 561 8.24 18.30 17.00
N THR A 562 9.34 19.03 17.06
CA THR A 562 9.34 20.49 17.07
C THR A 562 8.86 20.98 15.71
N ASN A 563 7.78 21.76 15.67
CA ASN A 563 7.17 22.28 14.44
C ASN A 563 6.73 21.18 13.44
N GLY A 564 6.45 19.97 13.90
CA GLY A 564 6.02 18.86 13.04
C GLY A 564 7.08 18.34 12.06
N VAL A 565 8.36 18.68 12.23
CA VAL A 565 9.43 18.27 11.31
C VAL A 565 10.55 17.55 12.06
N ILE A 566 10.99 16.41 11.50
CA ILE A 566 12.17 15.66 11.95
C ILE A 566 13.16 15.60 10.79
N GLU A 567 14.42 15.91 11.06
CA GLU A 567 15.48 15.87 10.06
C GLU A 567 16.63 14.99 10.53
N LEU A 568 16.95 13.97 9.75
CA LEU A 568 18.13 13.13 9.95
C LEU A 568 19.12 13.37 8.82
N ARG A 569 20.40 13.51 9.13
CA ARG A 569 21.45 13.74 8.15
C ARG A 569 22.40 12.56 8.06
N ASN A 570 22.86 12.31 6.85
CA ASN A 570 23.84 11.27 6.55
C ASN A 570 23.42 9.89 7.10
N VAL A 571 22.14 9.56 6.92
CA VAL A 571 21.58 8.26 7.29
C VAL A 571 22.18 7.22 6.35
N PRO A 572 22.86 6.19 6.88
CA PRO A 572 23.36 5.12 6.02
C PRO A 572 22.21 4.38 5.34
N ALA A 573 22.42 3.92 4.11
CA ALA A 573 21.49 3.10 3.36
C ALA A 573 21.28 1.69 3.96
N ASP A 574 20.45 0.88 3.32
CA ASP A 574 20.22 -0.54 3.53
C ASP A 574 19.71 -0.86 4.94
N ARG A 575 18.69 -0.09 5.36
CA ARG A 575 18.09 -0.25 6.68
C ARG A 575 16.64 0.19 6.74
N HIS A 576 15.93 -0.36 7.69
CA HIS A 576 14.66 0.14 8.16
C HIS A 576 14.84 1.01 9.42
N LEU A 577 14.22 2.17 9.42
CA LEU A 577 14.15 3.07 10.58
C LEU A 577 12.75 3.06 11.17
N ARG A 578 12.64 3.00 12.51
CA ARG A 578 11.40 3.34 13.21
C ARG A 578 11.69 4.49 14.17
N LEU A 579 11.12 5.63 13.89
CA LEU A 579 11.28 6.81 14.73
C LEU A 579 10.25 6.82 15.88
N PRO A 580 10.64 7.28 17.09
CA PRO A 580 11.96 7.81 17.44
C PRO A 580 12.99 6.75 17.89
N ASN A 581 12.60 5.54 18.27
CA ASN A 581 13.42 4.70 19.15
C ASN A 581 13.85 3.34 18.54
N GLY A 582 13.66 3.11 17.24
CA GLY A 582 13.88 1.78 16.65
C GLY A 582 12.78 0.77 17.06
N CYS A 583 12.95 -0.50 16.68
CA CYS A 583 11.96 -1.55 16.96
C CYS A 583 12.09 -2.19 18.34
N GLY A 584 13.09 -1.83 19.14
CA GLY A 584 13.34 -2.40 20.48
C GLY A 584 12.84 -1.55 21.65
N GLY A 585 12.12 -0.47 21.39
CA GLY A 585 11.53 0.39 22.41
C GLY A 585 10.00 0.26 22.41
N ALA A 586 9.46 -0.50 23.37
CA ALA A 586 8.04 -0.50 23.67
C ALA A 586 7.63 0.85 24.30
#